data_d701f00378d2115285425be18a8431df
#
_entry.id   d701f00378d2115285425be18a8431df
#
_cell.length_a   1.000
_cell.length_b   1.000
_cell.length_c   1.000
_cell.angle_alpha   90.00
_cell.angle_beta   90.00
_cell.angle_gamma   90.00
#
_symmetry.space_group_name_H-M   'P 1'
#
loop_
_entity.id
_entity.type
_entity.pdbx_description
1 polymer ?
#
loop_
_entity_poly.entity_id
_entity_poly.type
_entity_poly.pdbx_seq_one_letter_code
_entity_poly.pdbx_strand_id
1 'polypeptide(L)'
;MSSAAEYQLNPYLGWQKEQGIPIHTGFFVEDLRKVRLGFWKGRNANGAFINLSNAVVNDAVVLEVPPGEKTVPRRQLFDESVMVVEGQGATSMWYEDGRKKTFEWQQGSVFAIPPNVWHEHYAMSAPARLVSCTSAPLYMQLFNNNDFIFNCDYKFLDRYAEEENYFVESPQLLRGFKGIETNFIADVRQWFTRENVYALEEKGGFRQSRDRAST
;
A
#
# COMPACT_ATOMS: atom_id res chain seq x y z
N MET A 1 -6.74 29.31 8.72
CA MET A 1 -6.64 29.60 7.27
C MET A 1 -5.22 29.29 6.84
N SER A 2 -4.99 28.17 6.18
CA SER A 2 -3.69 27.88 5.59
C SER A 2 -3.54 28.75 4.36
N SER A 3 -2.49 29.57 4.27
CA SER A 3 -2.31 30.52 3.19
C SER A 3 -1.82 29.83 1.91
N ALA A 4 -2.12 30.38 0.73
CA ALA A 4 -1.62 29.89 -0.55
C ALA A 4 -0.09 29.66 -0.55
N ALA A 5 0.66 30.41 0.26
CA ALA A 5 2.10 30.28 0.44
C ALA A 5 2.50 28.97 1.14
N GLU A 6 1.67 28.43 2.03
CA GLU A 6 1.95 27.15 2.73
C GLU A 6 1.89 25.95 1.79
N TYR A 7 1.06 26.04 0.72
CA TYR A 7 0.97 24.99 -0.31
C TYR A 7 2.17 24.99 -1.27
N GLN A 8 2.76 26.14 -1.55
CA GLN A 8 3.99 26.22 -2.33
C GLN A 8 5.18 25.63 -1.59
N LEU A 9 5.12 25.58 -0.25
CA LEU A 9 6.15 24.98 0.59
C LEU A 9 5.98 23.46 0.79
N ASN A 10 4.78 22.91 0.51
CA ASN A 10 4.52 21.48 0.62
C ASN A 10 3.70 20.99 -0.58
N PRO A 11 4.35 20.53 -1.66
CA PRO A 11 3.69 20.04 -2.88
C PRO A 11 2.69 18.93 -2.61
N TYR A 12 2.97 18.05 -1.65
CA TYR A 12 2.08 16.95 -1.30
C TYR A 12 0.73 17.42 -0.74
N LEU A 13 0.74 18.37 0.19
CA LEU A 13 -0.51 18.94 0.71
C LEU A 13 -1.31 19.69 -0.37
N GLY A 14 -0.62 20.34 -1.30
CA GLY A 14 -1.24 20.95 -2.48
C GLY A 14 -1.97 19.90 -3.31
N TRP A 15 -1.26 18.85 -3.69
CA TRP A 15 -1.80 17.73 -4.45
C TRP A 15 -2.97 17.04 -3.76
N GLN A 16 -2.89 16.76 -2.44
CA GLN A 16 -4.00 16.16 -1.69
C GLN A 16 -5.29 17.00 -1.77
N LYS A 17 -5.17 18.32 -1.66
CA LYS A 17 -6.34 19.23 -1.74
C LYS A 17 -6.98 19.24 -3.13
N GLU A 18 -6.18 19.16 -4.18
CA GLU A 18 -6.65 19.08 -5.55
C GLU A 18 -7.48 17.80 -5.81
N GLN A 19 -7.25 16.73 -5.03
CA GLN A 19 -8.02 15.49 -5.16
C GLN A 19 -9.48 15.66 -4.69
N GLY A 20 -9.79 16.66 -3.86
CA GLY A 20 -11.15 16.97 -3.43
C GLY A 20 -11.80 15.98 -2.47
N ILE A 21 -11.01 15.11 -1.83
CA ILE A 21 -11.45 14.13 -0.83
C ILE A 21 -11.05 14.56 0.58
N PRO A 22 -11.66 14.00 1.63
CA PRO A 22 -11.31 14.32 3.02
C PRO A 22 -9.82 14.07 3.33
N ILE A 23 -9.25 14.94 4.14
CA ILE A 23 -7.92 14.79 4.72
C ILE A 23 -8.10 14.74 6.23
N HIS A 24 -7.82 13.59 6.84
CA HIS A 24 -7.83 13.40 8.28
C HIS A 24 -6.44 13.61 8.84
N THR A 25 -6.34 14.44 9.86
CA THR A 25 -5.08 14.74 10.55
C THR A 25 -5.20 14.36 12.02
N GLY A 26 -4.10 13.97 12.65
CA GLY A 26 -4.07 13.61 14.06
C GLY A 26 -2.90 12.72 14.42
N PHE A 27 -3.00 12.02 15.53
CA PHE A 27 -1.96 11.11 16.00
C PHE A 27 -2.33 9.64 15.82
N PHE A 28 -3.61 9.32 15.67
CA PHE A 28 -4.10 7.96 15.44
C PHE A 28 -5.47 7.98 14.75
N VAL A 29 -5.84 6.84 14.18
CA VAL A 29 -7.19 6.54 13.71
C VAL A 29 -7.70 5.35 14.51
N GLU A 30 -8.83 5.52 15.19
CA GLU A 30 -9.39 4.48 16.07
C GLU A 30 -9.89 3.26 15.27
N ASP A 31 -10.61 3.51 14.17
CA ASP A 31 -11.18 2.45 13.32
C ASP A 31 -11.20 2.88 11.85
N LEU A 32 -10.37 2.25 11.03
CA LEU A 32 -10.27 2.52 9.60
C LEU A 32 -11.59 2.27 8.84
N ARG A 33 -12.46 1.42 9.38
CA ARG A 33 -13.77 1.12 8.78
C ARG A 33 -14.76 2.29 8.94
N LYS A 34 -14.54 3.16 9.92
CA LYS A 34 -15.39 4.31 10.25
C LYS A 34 -14.87 5.64 9.72
N VAL A 35 -13.71 5.64 9.07
CA VAL A 35 -13.16 6.86 8.47
C VAL A 35 -14.13 7.40 7.43
N ARG A 36 -14.46 8.70 7.56
CA ARG A 36 -15.31 9.40 6.60
C ARG A 36 -14.59 9.54 5.26
N LEU A 37 -15.21 9.06 4.20
CA LEU A 37 -14.70 9.10 2.83
C LEU A 37 -15.47 10.13 1.99
N GLY A 38 -14.88 10.56 0.90
CA GLY A 38 -15.49 11.34 -0.17
C GLY A 38 -15.26 10.67 -1.51
N PHE A 39 -16.13 10.92 -2.49
CA PHE A 39 -15.96 10.36 -3.82
C PHE A 39 -14.72 10.93 -4.51
N TRP A 40 -13.77 10.07 -4.82
CA TRP A 40 -12.53 10.40 -5.51
C TRP A 40 -12.69 10.13 -7.01
N LYS A 41 -13.08 11.19 -7.74
CA LYS A 41 -13.35 11.10 -9.17
C LYS A 41 -12.18 10.49 -9.96
N GLY A 42 -10.96 10.88 -9.65
CA GLY A 42 -9.75 10.36 -10.32
C GLY A 42 -9.48 8.88 -10.07
N ARG A 43 -10.16 8.25 -9.10
CA ARG A 43 -10.03 6.82 -8.78
C ARG A 43 -11.30 6.01 -9.04
N ASN A 44 -12.43 6.65 -9.35
CA ASN A 44 -13.76 6.00 -9.40
C ASN A 44 -14.07 5.19 -8.12
N ALA A 45 -13.78 5.76 -6.97
CA ALA A 45 -13.93 5.10 -5.67
C ALA A 45 -14.14 6.16 -4.59
N ASN A 46 -14.54 5.76 -3.38
CA ASN A 46 -14.51 6.67 -2.25
C ASN A 46 -13.11 6.65 -1.62
N GLY A 47 -12.65 7.79 -1.12
CA GLY A 47 -11.32 7.84 -0.50
C GLY A 47 -11.16 8.93 0.54
N ALA A 48 -10.09 8.83 1.32
CA ALA A 48 -9.61 9.85 2.23
C ALA A 48 -8.11 9.72 2.45
N PHE A 49 -7.43 10.83 2.63
CA PHE A 49 -6.05 10.86 3.08
C PHE A 49 -5.99 10.87 4.61
N ILE A 50 -4.96 10.22 5.14
CA ILE A 50 -4.69 10.14 6.58
C ILE A 50 -3.26 10.61 6.84
N ASN A 51 -3.12 11.84 7.32
CA ASN A 51 -1.86 12.47 7.66
C ASN A 51 -1.66 12.40 9.17
N LEU A 52 -0.93 11.41 9.66
CA LEU A 52 -0.65 11.25 11.08
C LEU A 52 0.66 11.96 11.45
N SER A 53 0.62 12.71 12.56
CA SER A 53 1.80 13.32 13.17
C SER A 53 2.65 14.19 12.21
N ASN A 54 2.00 14.93 11.30
CA ASN A 54 2.67 15.72 10.25
C ASN A 54 3.67 14.86 9.43
N ALA A 55 3.25 13.64 9.07
CA ALA A 55 4.08 12.71 8.31
C ALA A 55 4.74 13.40 7.10
N VAL A 56 6.07 13.44 7.10
CA VAL A 56 6.86 14.10 6.07
C VAL A 56 7.29 13.11 4.99
N VAL A 57 7.37 11.83 5.33
CA VAL A 57 7.93 10.77 4.49
C VAL A 57 6.87 9.80 4.00
N ASN A 58 5.98 9.40 4.89
CA ASN A 58 4.91 8.44 4.60
C ASN A 58 3.55 9.00 4.99
N ASP A 59 2.53 8.53 4.29
CA ASP A 59 1.13 8.77 4.63
C ASP A 59 0.32 7.47 4.53
N ALA A 60 -0.97 7.57 4.83
CA ALA A 60 -1.91 6.52 4.51
C ALA A 60 -3.09 7.07 3.71
N VAL A 61 -3.63 6.21 2.83
CA VAL A 61 -4.82 6.49 2.03
C VAL A 61 -5.83 5.39 2.28
N VAL A 62 -7.05 5.75 2.66
CA VAL A 62 -8.18 4.82 2.68
C VAL A 62 -8.90 4.93 1.35
N LEU A 63 -9.14 3.79 0.71
CA LEU A 63 -9.87 3.67 -0.53
C LEU A 63 -11.01 2.65 -0.35
N GLU A 64 -12.21 3.00 -0.79
CA GLU A 64 -13.35 2.08 -0.80
C GLU A 64 -13.90 1.96 -2.20
N VAL A 65 -13.77 0.77 -2.77
CA VAL A 65 -14.26 0.44 -4.11
C VAL A 65 -15.72 -0.02 -3.97
N PRO A 66 -16.66 0.60 -4.72
CA PRO A 66 -18.07 0.18 -4.69
C PRO A 66 -18.27 -1.25 -5.19
N PRO A 67 -19.38 -1.91 -4.82
CA PRO A 67 -19.68 -3.27 -5.23
C PRO A 67 -19.69 -3.44 -6.75
N GLY A 68 -18.98 -4.44 -7.27
CA GLY A 68 -18.92 -4.74 -8.70
C GLY A 68 -18.15 -3.73 -9.55
N GLU A 69 -17.62 -2.69 -8.93
CA GLU A 69 -16.87 -1.63 -9.59
C GLU A 69 -15.37 -1.83 -9.51
N LYS A 70 -14.64 -1.05 -10.30
CA LYS A 70 -13.19 -1.01 -10.26
C LYS A 70 -12.66 0.42 -10.24
N THR A 71 -11.47 0.57 -9.72
CA THR A 71 -10.79 1.86 -9.73
C THR A 71 -10.31 2.22 -11.14
N VAL A 72 -10.17 3.53 -11.40
CA VAL A 72 -9.42 4.00 -12.56
C VAL A 72 -7.97 3.50 -12.43
N PRO A 73 -7.39 2.90 -13.48
CA PRO A 73 -6.00 2.49 -13.48
C PRO A 73 -5.07 3.66 -13.19
N ARG A 74 -4.02 3.41 -12.42
CA ARG A 74 -2.94 4.38 -12.23
C ARG A 74 -1.59 3.67 -12.07
N ARG A 75 -0.52 4.42 -12.25
CA ARG A 75 0.84 4.08 -11.85
C ARG A 75 1.45 5.24 -11.08
N GLN A 76 2.45 4.99 -10.28
CA GLN A 76 3.21 6.01 -9.56
C GLN A 76 4.61 5.51 -9.22
N LEU A 77 5.56 6.45 -9.08
CA LEU A 77 6.95 6.11 -8.73
C LEU A 77 7.14 5.72 -7.27
N PHE A 78 6.26 6.15 -6.37
CA PHE A 78 6.38 5.85 -4.94
C PHE A 78 5.85 4.46 -4.59
N ASP A 79 6.40 3.91 -3.50
CA ASP A 79 5.98 2.60 -2.97
C ASP A 79 4.58 2.67 -2.38
N GLU A 80 3.84 1.56 -2.52
CA GLU A 80 2.52 1.40 -1.93
C GLU A 80 2.38 0.01 -1.34
N SER A 81 2.11 -0.06 -0.03
CA SER A 81 1.74 -1.29 0.66
C SER A 81 0.27 -1.23 1.04
N VAL A 82 -0.51 -2.19 0.58
CA VAL A 82 -1.96 -2.24 0.71
C VAL A 82 -2.37 -3.30 1.72
N MET A 83 -3.26 -2.94 2.64
CA MET A 83 -3.96 -3.87 3.53
C MET A 83 -5.46 -3.82 3.27
N VAL A 84 -6.10 -4.98 3.17
CA VAL A 84 -7.55 -5.09 3.02
C VAL A 84 -8.20 -5.01 4.39
N VAL A 85 -8.90 -3.90 4.65
CA VAL A 85 -9.58 -3.62 5.92
C VAL A 85 -10.92 -4.36 5.99
N GLU A 86 -11.64 -4.41 4.84
CA GLU A 86 -12.96 -5.02 4.74
C GLU A 86 -13.24 -5.41 3.29
N GLY A 87 -14.02 -6.49 3.10
CA GLY A 87 -14.46 -6.94 1.78
C GLY A 87 -13.52 -7.92 1.11
N GLN A 88 -13.80 -8.18 -0.18
CA GLN A 88 -13.09 -9.08 -1.06
C GLN A 88 -13.00 -8.48 -2.45
N GLY A 89 -11.94 -8.81 -3.15
CA GLY A 89 -11.73 -8.29 -4.50
C GLY A 89 -10.50 -8.86 -5.17
N ALA A 90 -10.07 -8.16 -6.21
CA ALA A 90 -8.89 -8.50 -6.97
C ALA A 90 -8.10 -7.23 -7.33
N THR A 91 -6.82 -7.40 -7.54
CA THR A 91 -5.96 -6.36 -8.09
C THR A 91 -5.32 -6.88 -9.37
N SER A 92 -5.41 -6.08 -10.42
CA SER A 92 -4.69 -6.33 -11.67
C SER A 92 -3.50 -5.40 -11.78
N MET A 93 -2.36 -5.93 -12.21
CA MET A 93 -1.13 -5.18 -12.45
C MET A 93 -0.55 -5.50 -13.83
N TRP A 94 0.08 -4.52 -14.47
CA TRP A 94 0.67 -4.68 -15.81
C TRP A 94 1.66 -3.55 -16.15
N TYR A 95 2.57 -3.81 -17.08
CA TYR A 95 3.23 -2.79 -17.88
C TYR A 95 2.48 -2.60 -19.22
N GLU A 96 2.67 -1.49 -19.92
CA GLU A 96 1.93 -1.14 -21.15
C GLU A 96 2.03 -2.20 -22.26
N ASP A 97 3.17 -2.87 -22.36
CA ASP A 97 3.47 -3.94 -23.30
C ASP A 97 3.40 -5.34 -22.69
N GLY A 98 3.04 -5.43 -21.41
CA GLY A 98 2.99 -6.65 -20.62
C GLY A 98 1.60 -7.27 -20.52
N ARG A 99 1.55 -8.45 -19.92
CA ARG A 99 0.29 -9.12 -19.63
C ARG A 99 -0.30 -8.58 -18.33
N LYS A 100 -1.60 -8.31 -18.33
CA LYS A 100 -2.32 -8.01 -17.11
C LYS A 100 -2.38 -9.26 -16.24
N LYS A 101 -1.75 -9.19 -15.06
CA LYS A 101 -1.81 -10.24 -14.03
C LYS A 101 -2.76 -9.82 -12.94
N THR A 102 -3.61 -10.75 -12.52
CA THR A 102 -4.65 -10.50 -11.52
C THR A 102 -4.50 -11.50 -10.39
N PHE A 103 -4.58 -11.02 -9.17
CA PHE A 103 -4.64 -11.83 -7.96
C PHE A 103 -5.82 -11.40 -7.09
N GLU A 104 -6.38 -12.35 -6.37
CA GLU A 104 -7.52 -12.13 -5.47
C GLU A 104 -7.04 -11.86 -4.04
N TRP A 105 -7.81 -11.11 -3.30
CA TRP A 105 -7.58 -10.79 -1.90
C TRP A 105 -8.88 -10.71 -1.11
N GLN A 106 -8.77 -10.82 0.19
CA GLN A 106 -9.86 -10.73 1.15
C GLN A 106 -9.47 -9.90 2.37
N GLN A 107 -10.41 -9.67 3.27
CA GLN A 107 -10.12 -9.00 4.53
C GLN A 107 -8.93 -9.65 5.25
N GLY A 108 -7.95 -8.84 5.62
CA GLY A 108 -6.69 -9.28 6.25
C GLY A 108 -5.56 -9.55 5.26
N SER A 109 -5.81 -9.58 3.95
CA SER A 109 -4.73 -9.65 2.96
C SER A 109 -3.87 -8.39 2.99
N VAL A 110 -2.56 -8.58 2.79
CA VAL A 110 -1.58 -7.49 2.65
C VAL A 110 -0.73 -7.77 1.41
N PHE A 111 -0.52 -6.76 0.58
CA PHE A 111 0.27 -6.88 -0.64
C PHE A 111 0.97 -5.57 -1.00
N ALA A 112 2.04 -5.68 -1.76
CA ALA A 112 2.79 -4.54 -2.27
C ALA A 112 2.41 -4.22 -3.72
N ILE A 113 2.34 -2.93 -4.05
CA ILE A 113 2.28 -2.43 -5.42
C ILE A 113 3.69 -1.95 -5.77
N PRO A 114 4.37 -2.59 -6.73
CA PRO A 114 5.70 -2.17 -7.16
C PRO A 114 5.69 -0.76 -7.77
N PRO A 115 6.79 -0.01 -7.65
CA PRO A 115 6.89 1.31 -8.25
C PRO A 115 6.62 1.26 -9.76
N ASN A 116 5.86 2.22 -10.23
CA ASN A 116 5.58 2.50 -11.64
C ASN A 116 4.90 1.38 -12.44
N VAL A 117 4.23 0.46 -11.75
CA VAL A 117 3.38 -0.57 -12.36
C VAL A 117 1.95 -0.06 -12.44
N TRP A 118 1.32 -0.18 -13.61
CA TRP A 118 -0.11 0.07 -13.74
C TRP A 118 -0.89 -0.90 -12.87
N HIS A 119 -1.84 -0.39 -12.11
CA HIS A 119 -2.71 -1.22 -11.29
C HIS A 119 -4.13 -0.66 -11.19
N GLU A 120 -5.07 -1.57 -10.98
CA GLU A 120 -6.47 -1.27 -10.66
C GLU A 120 -6.99 -2.28 -9.64
N HIS A 121 -7.87 -1.84 -8.75
CA HIS A 121 -8.54 -2.68 -7.76
C HIS A 121 -9.99 -2.89 -8.17
N TYR A 122 -10.50 -4.08 -7.97
CA TYR A 122 -11.88 -4.48 -8.23
C TYR A 122 -12.51 -4.99 -6.94
N ALA A 123 -13.73 -4.54 -6.60
CA ALA A 123 -14.52 -5.09 -5.50
C ALA A 123 -15.54 -6.11 -6.01
N MET A 124 -15.71 -7.22 -5.30
CA MET A 124 -16.72 -8.22 -5.63
C MET A 124 -18.14 -7.68 -5.37
N SER A 125 -19.05 -8.51 -4.89
CA SER A 125 -20.47 -8.19 -4.68
C SER A 125 -20.76 -7.23 -3.52
N ALA A 126 -19.78 -6.93 -2.68
CA ALA A 126 -19.84 -5.98 -1.56
C ALA A 126 -18.76 -4.90 -1.71
N PRO A 127 -18.91 -3.74 -1.04
CA PRO A 127 -17.85 -2.74 -1.00
C PRO A 127 -16.56 -3.33 -0.44
N ALA A 128 -15.42 -2.93 -0.99
CA ALA A 128 -14.12 -3.35 -0.47
C ALA A 128 -13.32 -2.13 -0.03
N ARG A 129 -12.89 -2.13 1.24
CA ARG A 129 -12.12 -1.06 1.85
C ARG A 129 -10.69 -1.47 2.04
N LEU A 130 -9.80 -0.70 1.44
CA LEU A 130 -8.36 -0.85 1.45
C LEU A 130 -7.73 0.31 2.21
N VAL A 131 -6.62 0.07 2.88
CA VAL A 131 -5.72 1.12 3.36
C VAL A 131 -4.35 0.91 2.74
N SER A 132 -3.81 1.95 2.15
CA SER A 132 -2.47 1.97 1.59
C SER A 132 -1.55 2.83 2.45
N CYS A 133 -0.37 2.31 2.80
CA CYS A 133 0.74 3.14 3.27
C CYS A 133 1.63 3.46 2.07
N THR A 134 1.98 4.73 1.90
CA THR A 134 2.73 5.19 0.73
C THR A 134 3.88 6.11 1.11
N SER A 135 4.90 6.16 0.26
CA SER A 135 5.97 7.16 0.34
C SER A 135 5.71 8.40 -0.53
N ALA A 136 4.45 8.62 -0.93
CA ALA A 136 4.04 9.76 -1.76
C ALA A 136 4.52 11.13 -1.25
N PRO A 137 4.46 11.44 0.07
CA PRO A 137 4.95 12.72 0.59
C PRO A 137 6.42 12.97 0.25
N LEU A 138 7.27 11.94 0.40
CA LEU A 138 8.69 12.03 0.09
C LEU A 138 8.93 12.32 -1.40
N TYR A 139 8.29 11.56 -2.29
CA TYR A 139 8.46 11.70 -3.73
C TYR A 139 7.95 13.05 -4.25
N MET A 140 6.82 13.50 -3.75
CA MET A 140 6.26 14.79 -4.17
C MET A 140 7.09 15.97 -3.69
N GLN A 141 7.65 15.89 -2.48
CA GLN A 141 8.56 16.92 -1.98
C GLN A 141 9.90 16.93 -2.73
N LEU A 142 10.42 15.74 -3.08
CA LEU A 142 11.71 15.63 -3.77
C LEU A 142 11.63 16.07 -5.23
N PHE A 143 10.63 15.65 -5.97
CA PHE A 143 10.54 15.90 -7.40
C PHE A 143 9.69 17.12 -7.75
N ASN A 144 8.67 17.44 -6.96
CA ASN A 144 7.72 18.53 -7.22
C ASN A 144 7.21 18.56 -8.67
N ASN A 145 6.97 17.39 -9.24
CA ASN A 145 6.58 17.19 -10.62
C ASN A 145 5.63 15.99 -10.71
N ASN A 146 4.31 16.27 -10.75
CA ASN A 146 3.28 15.25 -10.80
C ASN A 146 3.34 14.42 -12.09
N ASP A 147 3.70 15.03 -13.21
CA ASP A 147 3.81 14.32 -14.48
C ASP A 147 4.91 13.26 -14.42
N PHE A 148 6.08 13.62 -13.90
CA PHE A 148 7.16 12.67 -13.67
C PHE A 148 6.77 11.53 -12.70
N ILE A 149 6.03 11.84 -11.63
CA ILE A 149 5.64 10.86 -10.61
C ILE A 149 4.60 9.86 -11.14
N PHE A 150 3.63 10.32 -11.94
CA PHE A 150 2.49 9.49 -12.37
C PHE A 150 2.56 9.03 -13.84
N ASN A 151 3.40 9.64 -14.67
CA ASN A 151 3.49 9.34 -16.09
C ASN A 151 4.90 8.91 -16.55
N CYS A 152 5.83 8.65 -15.61
CA CYS A 152 7.14 8.09 -15.93
C CYS A 152 6.98 6.76 -16.68
N ASP A 153 7.78 6.51 -17.71
CA ASP A 153 7.75 5.29 -18.52
C ASP A 153 8.80 4.24 -18.11
N TYR A 154 9.63 4.55 -17.11
CA TYR A 154 10.67 3.65 -16.62
C TYR A 154 10.06 2.40 -15.95
N LYS A 155 10.57 1.23 -16.30
CA LYS A 155 10.18 -0.05 -15.70
C LYS A 155 11.22 -0.49 -14.66
N PHE A 156 10.79 -0.70 -13.43
CA PHE A 156 11.62 -1.22 -12.35
C PHE A 156 11.63 -2.76 -12.39
N LEU A 157 12.29 -3.35 -13.38
CA LEU A 157 12.31 -4.80 -13.60
C LEU A 157 13.05 -5.56 -12.48
N ASP A 158 13.85 -4.88 -11.68
CA ASP A 158 14.44 -5.40 -10.45
C ASP A 158 13.44 -5.51 -9.29
N ARG A 159 12.27 -4.87 -9.40
CA ARG A 159 11.18 -4.91 -8.42
C ARG A 159 10.03 -5.78 -8.86
N TYR A 160 9.70 -5.74 -10.14
CA TYR A 160 8.65 -6.54 -10.74
C TYR A 160 8.96 -6.78 -12.21
N ALA A 161 9.25 -8.02 -12.57
CA ALA A 161 9.52 -8.46 -13.95
C ALA A 161 8.39 -9.38 -14.47
N GLU A 162 7.16 -9.16 -13.99
CA GLU A 162 5.96 -9.94 -14.36
C GLU A 162 6.08 -11.44 -14.02
N GLU A 163 6.76 -11.79 -12.92
CA GLU A 163 6.92 -13.16 -12.46
C GLU A 163 5.57 -13.82 -12.19
N GLU A 164 5.42 -15.09 -12.60
CA GLU A 164 4.18 -15.85 -12.42
C GLU A 164 3.80 -16.04 -10.94
N ASN A 165 4.80 -16.12 -10.08
CA ASN A 165 4.63 -16.37 -8.64
C ASN A 165 4.75 -15.13 -7.76
N TYR A 166 4.71 -13.92 -8.33
CA TYR A 166 4.88 -12.66 -7.58
C TYR A 166 3.90 -12.51 -6.41
N PHE A 167 2.65 -12.98 -6.57
CA PHE A 167 1.58 -12.90 -5.58
C PHE A 167 1.28 -14.24 -4.90
N VAL A 168 2.18 -15.19 -5.01
CA VAL A 168 2.07 -16.42 -4.24
C VAL A 168 2.63 -16.17 -2.84
N GLU A 169 1.89 -16.60 -1.80
CA GLU A 169 2.36 -16.54 -0.42
C GLU A 169 3.60 -17.44 -0.25
N SER A 170 4.76 -16.86 -0.47
CA SER A 170 6.04 -17.57 -0.44
C SER A 170 7.07 -16.75 0.33
N PRO A 171 6.95 -16.72 1.67
CA PRO A 171 7.85 -15.92 2.51
C PRO A 171 9.28 -16.43 2.41
N GLN A 172 10.21 -15.53 2.13
CA GLN A 172 11.63 -15.80 2.12
C GLN A 172 12.29 -15.17 3.34
N LEU A 173 13.14 -15.94 4.03
CA LEU A 173 13.94 -15.42 5.13
C LEU A 173 15.09 -14.59 4.58
N LEU A 174 15.19 -13.35 4.99
CA LEU A 174 16.32 -12.48 4.66
C LEU A 174 17.56 -12.95 5.42
N ARG A 175 18.60 -13.38 4.68
CA ARG A 175 19.88 -13.77 5.27
C ARG A 175 20.51 -12.57 5.98
N GLY A 176 20.85 -12.76 7.27
CA GLY A 176 21.49 -11.72 8.09
C GLY A 176 20.54 -10.72 8.73
N PHE A 177 19.24 -10.76 8.44
CA PHE A 177 18.19 -9.97 9.08
C PHE A 177 17.17 -10.89 9.75
N LYS A 178 16.65 -10.46 10.90
CA LYS A 178 15.48 -11.09 11.53
C LYS A 178 14.20 -10.59 10.83
N GLY A 179 14.02 -10.97 9.57
CA GLY A 179 12.92 -10.49 8.76
C GLY A 179 12.53 -11.47 7.67
N ILE A 180 11.35 -11.29 7.15
CA ILE A 180 10.77 -12.05 6.07
C ILE A 180 10.48 -11.10 4.94
N GLU A 181 10.82 -11.50 3.73
CA GLU A 181 10.45 -10.82 2.51
C GLU A 181 9.30 -11.57 1.85
N THR A 182 8.23 -10.85 1.54
CA THR A 182 7.08 -11.37 0.78
C THR A 182 6.34 -10.22 0.11
N ASN A 183 5.77 -10.49 -1.06
CA ASN A 183 4.97 -9.53 -1.82
C ASN A 183 3.47 -9.65 -1.54
N PHE A 184 3.06 -10.77 -0.92
CA PHE A 184 1.67 -11.08 -0.63
C PHE A 184 1.51 -11.90 0.64
N ILE A 185 0.58 -11.50 1.49
CA ILE A 185 0.11 -12.23 2.66
C ILE A 185 -1.40 -12.40 2.52
N ALA A 186 -1.89 -13.64 2.47
CA ALA A 186 -3.30 -13.93 2.27
C ALA A 186 -4.18 -13.46 3.44
N ASP A 187 -3.72 -13.66 4.68
CA ASP A 187 -4.37 -13.15 5.90
C ASP A 187 -3.35 -12.89 7.00
N VAL A 188 -3.06 -11.62 7.23
CA VAL A 188 -2.11 -11.18 8.25
C VAL A 188 -2.48 -11.64 9.67
N ARG A 189 -3.77 -11.85 9.96
CA ARG A 189 -4.23 -12.31 11.28
C ARG A 189 -3.79 -13.75 11.56
N GLN A 190 -3.67 -14.58 10.53
CA GLN A 190 -3.19 -15.97 10.64
C GLN A 190 -1.65 -16.03 10.61
N TRP A 191 -1.02 -15.06 9.99
CA TRP A 191 0.44 -15.01 9.85
C TRP A 191 1.20 -14.84 11.16
N PHE A 192 0.67 -14.05 12.09
CA PHE A 192 1.26 -13.78 13.40
C PHE A 192 0.80 -14.78 14.47
N THR A 193 0.31 -15.96 14.10
CA THR A 193 0.05 -17.03 15.06
C THR A 193 1.37 -17.53 15.67
N ARG A 194 1.33 -18.01 16.93
CA ARG A 194 2.51 -18.58 17.60
C ARG A 194 3.17 -19.67 16.76
N GLU A 195 2.38 -20.51 16.11
CA GLU A 195 2.87 -21.63 15.27
C GLU A 195 3.68 -21.14 14.07
N ASN A 196 3.23 -20.10 13.38
CA ASN A 196 3.97 -19.55 12.26
C ASN A 196 5.24 -18.83 12.68
N VAL A 197 5.24 -18.13 13.83
CA VAL A 197 6.44 -17.51 14.40
C VAL A 197 7.46 -18.59 14.80
N TYR A 198 7.03 -19.68 15.45
CA TYR A 198 7.92 -20.80 15.81
C TYR A 198 8.44 -21.55 14.58
N ALA A 199 7.62 -21.79 13.56
CA ALA A 199 8.07 -22.43 12.33
C ALA A 199 9.15 -21.61 11.59
N LEU A 200 9.12 -20.29 11.72
CA LEU A 200 10.17 -19.39 11.22
C LEU A 200 11.42 -19.43 12.09
N GLU A 201 11.28 -19.57 13.41
CA GLU A 201 12.40 -19.76 14.34
C GLU A 201 13.12 -21.10 14.10
N GLU A 202 12.40 -22.20 13.90
CA GLU A 202 12.94 -23.54 13.63
C GLU A 202 13.67 -23.62 12.27
N LYS A 203 13.18 -22.92 11.25
CA LYS A 203 13.83 -22.84 9.93
C LYS A 203 15.08 -21.97 9.89
N GLY A 204 15.56 -21.50 11.06
CA GLY A 204 16.86 -20.84 11.22
C GLY A 204 16.84 -19.32 11.23
N GLY A 205 15.65 -18.70 11.33
CA GLY A 205 15.52 -17.25 11.30
C GLY A 205 15.60 -16.54 12.65
N PHE A 206 15.20 -17.18 13.74
CA PHE A 206 15.04 -16.53 15.05
C PHE A 206 15.62 -17.33 16.22
N ARG A 207 16.88 -17.72 16.18
CA ARG A 207 17.54 -18.10 17.44
C ARG A 207 17.73 -16.83 18.26
N GLN A 208 16.82 -16.57 19.19
CA GLN A 208 17.11 -15.63 20.28
C GLN A 208 18.37 -16.06 20.99
N SER A 209 19.31 -15.14 21.13
CA SER A 209 20.46 -15.26 22.05
C SER A 209 19.95 -15.20 23.51
N ARG A 210 19.26 -16.27 23.97
CA ARG A 210 18.88 -16.44 25.37
C ARG A 210 20.03 -17.01 26.22
N ASP A 211 21.17 -17.35 25.62
CA ASP A 211 22.28 -18.01 26.32
C ASP A 211 23.44 -17.05 26.61
N ARG A 212 23.18 -15.81 26.98
CA ARG A 212 24.20 -14.92 27.57
C ARG A 212 23.73 -14.28 28.86
N ALA A 213 23.23 -15.08 29.79
CA ALA A 213 23.04 -14.65 31.17
C ALA A 213 23.13 -15.88 32.10
N SER A 214 24.30 -16.54 32.12
CA SER A 214 24.69 -17.40 33.23
C SER A 214 26.16 -17.80 33.05
N THR A 215 27.07 -16.95 33.46
CA THR A 215 28.32 -17.23 34.17
C THR A 215 28.79 -15.95 34.83
#